data_44b6e96f2a1b63d670977f24252bb163
#
_entry.id   44b6e96f2a1b63d670977f24252bb163
#
_cell.length_a   1.000
_cell.length_b   1.000
_cell.length_c   1.000
_cell.angle_alpha   90.00
_cell.angle_beta   90.00
_cell.angle_gamma   90.00
#
_symmetry.space_group_name_H-M   'P 1'
#
loop_
_entity.id
_entity.type
_entity.pdbx_description
1 polymer ?
#
loop_
_entity_poly.entity_id
_entity_poly.type
_entity_poly.pdbx_seq_one_letter_code
_entity_poly.pdbx_strand_id
1 'polypeptide(L)'
;MIELERIRGAAERARPHVYRTPLMPVDGALLKLECLQPTGSFKVRGFFAAALALPEERRRAGLITVSAGNAAQACAYAAHALGVPCRVVMYETAPATKIDGVKRWGGEPVLMPRPAVLDWLTNRGWESGPEAFIHPFADPEVMAGHGGLGLELVEDVPDLARVVVPVGGGGLIGGTASAIKRLRPEVEVIG
;
A
#
# COMPACT_ATOMS: atom_id res chain seq x y z
N MET A 1 -13.62 6.06 -10.18
CA MET A 1 -13.27 4.63 -9.98
C MET A 1 -12.07 4.29 -10.86
N ILE A 2 -11.18 3.43 -10.37
CA ILE A 2 -10.00 2.96 -11.12
C ILE A 2 -10.44 1.95 -12.18
N GLU A 3 -9.81 1.99 -13.36
CA GLU A 3 -10.11 1.05 -14.43
C GLU A 3 -9.68 -0.38 -14.08
N LEU A 4 -10.51 -1.38 -14.46
CA LEU A 4 -10.31 -2.78 -14.08
C LEU A 4 -8.97 -3.33 -14.60
N GLU A 5 -8.59 -2.99 -15.81
CA GLU A 5 -7.33 -3.43 -16.42
C GLU A 5 -6.11 -2.86 -15.66
N ARG A 6 -6.20 -1.62 -15.17
CA ARG A 6 -5.15 -1.04 -14.31
C ARG A 6 -5.02 -1.80 -13.00
N ILE A 7 -6.16 -2.17 -12.38
CA ILE A 7 -6.17 -2.97 -11.14
C ILE A 7 -5.55 -4.36 -11.39
N ARG A 8 -5.95 -5.04 -12.48
CA ARG A 8 -5.39 -6.35 -12.85
C ARG A 8 -3.88 -6.27 -13.08
N GLY A 9 -3.44 -5.31 -13.86
CA GLY A 9 -2.01 -5.09 -14.11
C GLY A 9 -1.23 -4.76 -12.83
N ALA A 10 -1.78 -3.96 -11.93
CA ALA A 10 -1.18 -3.64 -10.63
C ALA A 10 -1.09 -4.87 -9.72
N ALA A 11 -2.16 -5.68 -9.65
CA ALA A 11 -2.19 -6.92 -8.88
C ALA A 11 -1.19 -7.95 -9.43
N GLU A 12 -1.11 -8.09 -10.75
CA GLU A 12 -0.16 -9.01 -11.40
C GLU A 12 1.30 -8.62 -11.14
N ARG A 13 1.64 -7.33 -11.23
CA ARG A 13 2.99 -6.84 -10.88
C ARG A 13 3.35 -7.14 -9.43
N ALA A 14 2.40 -6.95 -8.50
CA ALA A 14 2.64 -7.17 -7.07
C ALA A 14 2.66 -8.66 -6.68
N ARG A 15 2.00 -9.54 -7.44
CA ARG A 15 1.75 -10.95 -7.13
C ARG A 15 2.99 -11.74 -6.67
N PRO A 16 4.19 -11.60 -7.24
CA PRO A 16 5.37 -12.34 -6.79
C PRO A 16 5.85 -11.96 -5.39
N HIS A 17 5.38 -10.82 -4.85
CA HIS A 17 5.89 -10.20 -3.62
C HIS A 17 4.88 -10.15 -2.48
N VAL A 18 3.63 -10.56 -2.73
CA VAL A 18 2.54 -10.50 -1.76
C VAL A 18 1.85 -11.85 -1.64
N TYR A 19 1.22 -12.09 -0.50
CA TYR A 19 0.47 -13.31 -0.30
C TYR A 19 -0.99 -13.13 -0.71
N ARG A 20 -1.57 -14.16 -1.33
CA ARG A 20 -3.02 -14.32 -1.37
C ARG A 20 -3.44 -14.79 0.01
N THR A 21 -3.87 -13.85 0.84
CA THR A 21 -4.20 -14.13 2.24
C THR A 21 -5.51 -14.92 2.35
N PRO A 22 -5.64 -15.81 3.34
CA PRO A 22 -6.85 -16.59 3.51
C PRO A 22 -8.03 -15.74 4.02
N LEU A 23 -9.24 -16.29 3.82
CA LEU A 23 -10.46 -15.85 4.48
C LEU A 23 -10.69 -16.72 5.72
N MET A 24 -10.98 -16.11 6.84
CA MET A 24 -11.28 -16.78 8.10
C MET A 24 -12.72 -16.48 8.52
N PRO A 25 -13.57 -17.50 8.73
CA PRO A 25 -14.92 -17.29 9.22
C PRO A 25 -14.91 -16.84 10.70
N VAL A 26 -15.69 -15.78 11.00
CA VAL A 26 -15.87 -15.24 12.38
C VAL A 26 -17.29 -14.69 12.49
N ASP A 27 -18.11 -15.25 13.37
CA ASP A 27 -19.42 -14.73 13.76
C ASP A 27 -20.32 -14.24 12.59
N GLY A 28 -20.47 -15.09 11.56
CA GLY A 28 -21.29 -14.76 10.39
C GLY A 28 -20.64 -13.82 9.36
N ALA A 29 -19.36 -13.55 9.49
CA ALA A 29 -18.55 -12.80 8.53
C ALA A 29 -17.30 -13.58 8.09
N LEU A 30 -16.66 -13.12 7.02
CA LEU A 30 -15.35 -13.60 6.58
C LEU A 30 -14.32 -12.48 6.72
N LEU A 31 -13.24 -12.74 7.45
CA LEU A 31 -12.11 -11.83 7.59
C LEU A 31 -11.04 -12.14 6.55
N LYS A 32 -10.72 -11.22 5.66
CA LYS A 32 -9.54 -11.28 4.79
C LYS A 32 -8.29 -10.90 5.59
N LEU A 33 -7.44 -11.89 5.88
CA LEU A 33 -6.36 -11.76 6.86
C LEU A 33 -5.12 -11.03 6.32
N GLU A 34 -5.24 -9.76 5.96
CA GLU A 34 -4.10 -8.95 5.48
C GLU A 34 -3.01 -8.69 6.54
N CYS A 35 -3.26 -9.01 7.79
CA CYS A 35 -2.23 -9.06 8.83
C CYS A 35 -1.18 -10.17 8.60
N LEU A 36 -1.45 -11.14 7.74
CA LEU A 36 -0.52 -12.19 7.35
C LEU A 36 0.44 -11.79 6.22
N GLN A 37 0.29 -10.61 5.64
CA GLN A 37 1.27 -10.10 4.67
C GLN A 37 2.66 -9.93 5.31
N PRO A 38 3.77 -9.94 4.53
CA PRO A 38 5.14 -9.88 5.06
C PRO A 38 5.41 -8.73 6.04
N THR A 39 4.72 -7.60 5.88
CA THR A 39 4.82 -6.45 6.80
C THR A 39 3.64 -6.31 7.76
N GLY A 40 2.81 -7.36 7.88
CA GLY A 40 1.64 -7.35 8.76
C GLY A 40 0.48 -6.48 8.29
N SER A 41 0.44 -6.08 7.02
CA SER A 41 -0.66 -5.25 6.50
C SER A 41 -0.79 -5.29 4.98
N PHE A 42 -1.98 -4.95 4.48
CA PHE A 42 -2.30 -4.83 3.05
C PHE A 42 -1.41 -3.84 2.27
N LYS A 43 -0.69 -2.96 2.95
CA LYS A 43 0.08 -1.88 2.32
C LYS A 43 1.11 -2.37 1.30
N VAL A 44 1.67 -3.54 1.49
CA VAL A 44 2.64 -4.13 0.54
C VAL A 44 2.06 -4.26 -0.87
N ARG A 45 0.78 -4.55 -1.02
CA ARG A 45 0.12 -4.70 -2.34
C ARG A 45 0.25 -3.43 -3.17
N GLY A 46 -0.09 -2.29 -2.58
CA GLY A 46 0.00 -0.99 -3.24
C GLY A 46 1.44 -0.55 -3.48
N PHE A 47 2.33 -0.74 -2.50
CA PHE A 47 3.72 -0.30 -2.64
C PHE A 47 4.48 -1.08 -3.71
N PHE A 48 4.30 -2.40 -3.82
CA PHE A 48 4.87 -3.16 -4.93
C PHE A 48 4.27 -2.77 -6.27
N ALA A 49 2.94 -2.61 -6.34
CA ALA A 49 2.28 -2.18 -7.58
C ALA A 49 2.85 -0.84 -8.08
N ALA A 50 3.00 0.14 -7.18
CA ALA A 50 3.54 1.45 -7.52
C ALA A 50 5.03 1.40 -7.87
N ALA A 51 5.86 0.74 -7.05
CA ALA A 51 7.29 0.64 -7.29
C ALA A 51 7.60 -0.05 -8.62
N LEU A 52 6.87 -1.12 -8.96
CA LEU A 52 7.05 -1.87 -10.21
C LEU A 52 6.44 -1.18 -11.44
N ALA A 53 5.56 -0.21 -11.26
CA ALA A 53 5.06 0.64 -12.33
C ALA A 53 6.04 1.74 -12.73
N LEU A 54 7.02 2.06 -11.88
CA LEU A 54 8.05 3.04 -12.19
C LEU A 54 8.98 2.53 -13.29
N PRO A 55 9.46 3.40 -14.20
CA PRO A 55 10.59 3.09 -15.06
C PRO A 55 11.77 2.60 -14.23
N GLU A 56 12.54 1.63 -14.75
CA GLU A 56 13.63 0.99 -14.01
C GLU A 56 14.67 2.01 -13.50
N GLU A 57 15.01 2.98 -14.31
CA GLU A 57 15.94 4.06 -13.96
C GLU A 57 15.42 4.85 -12.74
N ARG A 58 14.13 5.24 -12.73
CA ARG A 58 13.51 5.96 -11.61
C ARG A 58 13.48 5.10 -10.35
N ARG A 59 13.19 3.81 -10.48
CA ARG A 59 13.17 2.88 -9.36
C ARG A 59 14.56 2.66 -8.77
N ARG A 60 15.61 2.56 -9.62
CA ARG A 60 17.01 2.40 -9.18
C ARG A 60 17.50 3.58 -8.35
N ALA A 61 17.00 4.78 -8.57
CA ALA A 61 17.35 5.95 -7.77
C ALA A 61 16.85 5.84 -6.30
N GLY A 62 15.95 4.90 -6.03
CA GLY A 62 15.41 4.63 -4.71
C GLY A 62 13.94 5.03 -4.56
N LEU A 63 13.36 4.62 -3.44
CA LEU A 63 11.98 4.94 -3.07
C LEU A 63 11.96 5.85 -1.85
N ILE A 64 11.04 6.81 -1.84
CA ILE A 64 10.78 7.64 -0.66
C ILE A 64 9.28 7.70 -0.37
N THR A 65 8.93 7.68 0.90
CA THR A 65 7.56 7.89 1.37
C THR A 65 7.54 8.67 2.67
N VAL A 66 6.34 9.07 3.10
CA VAL A 66 6.13 9.73 4.40
C VAL A 66 5.10 8.93 5.21
N SER A 67 5.54 8.33 6.29
CA SER A 67 4.65 7.56 7.19
C SER A 67 5.39 7.12 8.44
N ALA A 68 4.70 7.13 9.58
CA ALA A 68 5.17 6.48 10.82
C ALA A 68 4.43 5.15 11.10
N GLY A 69 3.91 4.48 10.07
CA GLY A 69 3.08 3.28 10.23
C GLY A 69 3.33 2.20 9.17
N ASN A 70 2.26 1.52 8.78
CA ASN A 70 2.32 0.38 7.87
C ASN A 70 2.84 0.73 6.46
N ALA A 71 2.58 1.95 5.97
CA ALA A 71 3.10 2.39 4.69
C ALA A 71 4.63 2.56 4.70
N ALA A 72 5.20 3.01 5.84
CA ALA A 72 6.64 3.09 6.05
C ALA A 72 7.32 1.73 5.86
N GLN A 73 6.80 0.70 6.55
CA GLN A 73 7.34 -0.66 6.47
C GLN A 73 7.12 -1.29 5.09
N ALA A 74 5.98 -1.02 4.46
CA ALA A 74 5.69 -1.53 3.12
C ALA A 74 6.62 -0.92 2.06
N CYS A 75 6.94 0.37 2.15
CA CYS A 75 7.93 1.02 1.28
C CYS A 75 9.32 0.42 1.46
N ALA A 76 9.78 0.31 2.72
CA ALA A 76 11.09 -0.25 3.03
C ALA A 76 11.21 -1.71 2.57
N TYR A 77 10.18 -2.53 2.81
CA TYR A 77 10.14 -3.92 2.34
C TYR A 77 10.14 -4.02 0.82
N ALA A 78 9.35 -3.21 0.12
CA ALA A 78 9.34 -3.19 -1.34
C ALA A 78 10.72 -2.81 -1.91
N ALA A 79 11.35 -1.78 -1.36
CA ALA A 79 12.70 -1.38 -1.75
C ALA A 79 13.74 -2.47 -1.48
N HIS A 80 13.70 -3.10 -0.30
CA HIS A 80 14.56 -4.23 0.06
C HIS A 80 14.46 -5.37 -0.96
N ALA A 81 13.23 -5.82 -1.23
CA ALA A 81 12.98 -6.92 -2.17
C ALA A 81 13.39 -6.59 -3.61
N LEU A 82 13.37 -5.32 -3.99
CA LEU A 82 13.78 -4.84 -5.31
C LEU A 82 15.27 -4.43 -5.38
N GLY A 83 16.00 -4.50 -4.27
CA GLY A 83 17.42 -4.16 -4.20
C GLY A 83 17.72 -2.68 -4.45
N VAL A 84 16.82 -1.77 -4.03
CA VAL A 84 16.96 -0.33 -4.23
C VAL A 84 16.97 0.42 -2.90
N PRO A 85 17.60 1.63 -2.83
CA PRO A 85 17.55 2.46 -1.62
C PRO A 85 16.14 2.84 -1.20
N CYS A 86 15.94 3.05 0.10
CA CYS A 86 14.67 3.54 0.64
C CYS A 86 14.89 4.57 1.73
N ARG A 87 14.20 5.68 1.64
CA ARG A 87 14.10 6.70 2.70
C ARG A 87 12.64 6.86 3.13
N VAL A 88 12.44 7.01 4.43
CA VAL A 88 11.10 7.18 4.99
C VAL A 88 11.07 8.39 5.90
N VAL A 89 10.37 9.43 5.47
CA VAL A 89 10.14 10.62 6.31
C VAL A 89 9.16 10.27 7.41
N MET A 90 9.58 10.47 8.65
CA MET A 90 8.83 10.14 9.85
C MET A 90 8.87 11.28 10.87
N TYR A 91 7.86 11.37 11.70
CA TYR A 91 7.95 12.25 12.87
C TYR A 91 9.05 11.76 13.82
N GLU A 92 9.84 12.66 14.40
CA GLU A 92 10.85 12.33 15.42
C GLU A 92 10.25 11.67 16.68
N THR A 93 8.95 11.90 16.91
CA THR A 93 8.19 11.28 18.00
C THR A 93 7.62 9.90 17.64
N ALA A 94 7.96 9.35 16.47
CA ALA A 94 7.48 8.02 16.07
C ALA A 94 7.97 6.96 17.08
N PRO A 95 7.13 5.97 17.44
CA PRO A 95 7.54 4.88 18.31
C PRO A 95 8.77 4.14 17.78
N ALA A 96 9.71 3.79 18.67
CA ALA A 96 10.94 3.07 18.30
C ALA A 96 10.65 1.79 17.49
N THR A 97 9.60 1.05 17.81
CA THR A 97 9.17 -0.15 17.09
C THR A 97 8.83 0.12 15.63
N LYS A 98 8.37 1.32 15.29
CA LYS A 98 8.06 1.72 13.90
C LYS A 98 9.32 2.13 13.13
N ILE A 99 10.24 2.83 13.81
CA ILE A 99 11.55 3.18 13.27
C ILE A 99 12.37 1.91 13.01
N ASP A 100 12.38 0.98 13.96
CA ASP A 100 13.07 -0.31 13.83
C ASP A 100 12.44 -1.18 12.73
N GLY A 101 11.12 -1.09 12.55
CA GLY A 101 10.43 -1.76 11.45
C GLY A 101 10.89 -1.30 10.06
N VAL A 102 11.25 -0.02 9.89
CA VAL A 102 11.84 0.50 8.65
C VAL A 102 13.28 0.01 8.49
N LYS A 103 14.09 0.13 9.56
CA LYS A 103 15.50 -0.29 9.56
C LYS A 103 15.66 -1.79 9.31
N ARG A 104 14.75 -2.63 9.81
CA ARG A 104 14.74 -4.09 9.58
C ARG A 104 14.79 -4.44 8.10
N TRP A 105 14.18 -3.63 7.25
CA TRP A 105 14.15 -3.80 5.81
C TRP A 105 15.21 -2.95 5.08
N GLY A 106 16.21 -2.44 5.81
CA GLY A 106 17.30 -1.63 5.23
C GLY A 106 16.88 -0.22 4.81
N GLY A 107 15.68 0.23 5.20
CA GLY A 107 15.25 1.61 4.94
C GLY A 107 15.91 2.61 5.90
N GLU A 108 16.14 3.83 5.43
CA GLU A 108 16.66 4.95 6.20
C GLU A 108 15.50 5.80 6.75
N PRO A 109 15.25 5.83 8.08
CA PRO A 109 14.29 6.76 8.65
C PRO A 109 14.85 8.19 8.65
N VAL A 110 14.14 9.12 8.03
CA VAL A 110 14.45 10.55 8.08
C VAL A 110 13.54 11.19 9.12
N LEU A 111 14.08 11.39 10.33
CA LEU A 111 13.30 11.91 11.47
C LEU A 111 13.24 13.43 11.43
N MET A 112 12.03 13.99 11.49
CA MET A 112 11.79 15.42 11.47
C MET A 112 10.74 15.84 12.51
N PRO A 113 10.81 17.05 13.06
CA PRO A 113 9.71 17.64 13.82
C PRO A 113 8.41 17.67 13.01
N ARG A 114 7.27 17.52 13.67
CA ARG A 114 5.97 17.50 12.98
C ARG A 114 5.72 18.68 12.03
N PRO A 115 6.04 19.93 12.39
CA PRO A 115 5.90 21.06 11.47
C PRO A 115 6.76 20.90 10.20
N ALA A 116 7.99 20.40 10.33
CA ALA A 116 8.89 20.18 9.20
C ALA A 116 8.38 19.08 8.25
N VAL A 117 7.75 18.02 8.78
CA VAL A 117 7.11 17.00 7.92
C VAL A 117 5.93 17.58 7.15
N LEU A 118 5.12 18.43 7.78
CA LEU A 118 3.98 19.08 7.10
C LEU A 118 4.49 20.06 6.03
N ASP A 119 5.51 20.83 6.33
CA ASP A 119 6.15 21.73 5.36
C ASP A 119 6.76 20.94 4.19
N TRP A 120 7.46 19.85 4.47
CA TRP A 120 8.02 18.95 3.45
C TRP A 120 6.93 18.37 2.53
N LEU A 121 5.77 18.01 3.08
CA LEU A 121 4.63 17.55 2.29
C LEU A 121 4.03 18.66 1.43
N THR A 122 3.81 19.84 2.03
CA THR A 122 3.19 21.00 1.36
C THR A 122 4.06 21.51 0.21
N ASN A 123 5.37 21.55 0.43
CA ASN A 123 6.35 22.08 -0.53
C ASN A 123 6.95 20.98 -1.42
N ARG A 124 6.35 19.77 -1.43
CA ARG A 124 6.80 18.64 -2.27
C ARG A 124 8.29 18.34 -2.08
N GLY A 125 8.75 18.30 -0.83
CA GLY A 125 10.16 18.12 -0.47
C GLY A 125 10.84 16.89 -1.07
N TRP A 126 10.06 15.90 -1.55
CA TRP A 126 10.58 14.73 -2.30
C TRP A 126 11.15 15.10 -3.68
N GLU A 127 10.85 16.28 -4.22
CA GLU A 127 11.37 16.72 -5.52
C GLU A 127 12.82 17.19 -5.44
N SER A 128 13.34 17.41 -4.22
CA SER A 128 14.73 17.81 -4.00
C SER A 128 15.72 16.63 -4.06
N GLY A 129 15.23 15.39 -4.04
CA GLY A 129 16.03 14.16 -4.08
C GLY A 129 15.83 13.36 -5.37
N PRO A 130 16.69 12.34 -5.59
CA PRO A 130 16.58 11.48 -6.76
C PRO A 130 15.49 10.42 -6.63
N GLU A 131 15.05 10.11 -5.41
CA GLU A 131 14.15 9.01 -5.11
C GLU A 131 12.76 9.23 -5.68
N ALA A 132 12.10 8.16 -6.09
CA ALA A 132 10.71 8.18 -6.49
C ALA A 132 9.78 8.23 -5.27
N PHE A 133 8.98 9.28 -5.14
CA PHE A 133 8.00 9.39 -4.07
C PHE A 133 6.78 8.51 -4.34
N ILE A 134 6.45 7.64 -3.38
CA ILE A 134 5.22 6.86 -3.38
C ILE A 134 4.32 7.40 -2.27
N HIS A 135 3.21 8.01 -2.66
CA HIS A 135 2.25 8.54 -1.69
C HIS A 135 1.56 7.39 -0.94
N PRO A 136 1.47 7.42 0.40
CA PRO A 136 1.04 6.27 1.22
C PRO A 136 -0.41 5.80 1.01
N PHE A 137 -1.24 6.57 0.28
CA PHE A 137 -2.64 6.21 -0.01
C PHE A 137 -3.25 6.91 -1.23
N ALA A 138 -2.74 8.05 -1.69
CA ALA A 138 -3.32 8.82 -2.79
C ALA A 138 -2.64 8.58 -4.15
N ASP A 139 -1.62 7.73 -4.20
CA ASP A 139 -1.00 7.31 -5.45
C ASP A 139 -1.94 6.37 -6.23
N PRO A 140 -2.23 6.65 -7.51
CA PRO A 140 -3.12 5.81 -8.31
C PRO A 140 -2.67 4.36 -8.46
N GLU A 141 -1.36 4.09 -8.51
CA GLU A 141 -0.82 2.72 -8.58
C GLU A 141 -0.90 2.01 -7.22
N VAL A 142 -0.71 2.75 -6.11
CA VAL A 142 -0.96 2.22 -4.76
C VAL A 142 -2.42 1.81 -4.60
N MET A 143 -3.34 2.67 -5.03
CA MET A 143 -4.77 2.37 -4.99
C MET A 143 -5.13 1.17 -5.88
N ALA A 144 -4.59 1.12 -7.10
CA ALA A 144 -4.81 0.01 -8.01
C ALA A 144 -4.27 -1.31 -7.44
N GLY A 145 -3.09 -1.31 -6.81
CA GLY A 145 -2.53 -2.47 -6.11
C GLY A 145 -3.41 -2.97 -4.96
N HIS A 146 -4.02 -2.05 -4.21
CA HIS A 146 -5.01 -2.42 -3.19
C HIS A 146 -6.29 -3.01 -3.79
N GLY A 147 -6.62 -2.66 -5.04
CA GLY A 147 -7.71 -3.26 -5.80
C GLY A 147 -7.58 -4.78 -6.00
N GLY A 148 -6.36 -5.31 -5.93
CA GLY A 148 -6.10 -6.77 -5.94
C GLY A 148 -6.85 -7.52 -4.84
N LEU A 149 -7.10 -6.88 -3.68
CA LEU A 149 -7.96 -7.44 -2.64
C LEU A 149 -9.39 -7.63 -3.12
N GLY A 150 -9.93 -6.66 -3.84
CA GLY A 150 -11.27 -6.74 -4.40
C GLY A 150 -11.40 -7.85 -5.44
N LEU A 151 -10.34 -8.06 -6.26
CA LEU A 151 -10.31 -9.19 -7.20
C LEU A 151 -10.37 -10.52 -6.47
N GLU A 152 -9.50 -10.71 -5.45
CA GLU A 152 -9.47 -11.94 -4.64
C GLU A 152 -10.81 -12.19 -3.94
N LEU A 153 -11.43 -11.17 -3.35
CA LEU A 153 -12.72 -11.30 -2.67
C LEU A 153 -13.85 -11.76 -3.59
N VAL A 154 -13.92 -11.21 -4.80
CA VAL A 154 -14.93 -11.59 -5.80
C VAL A 154 -14.72 -13.04 -6.27
N GLU A 155 -13.46 -13.47 -6.40
CA GLU A 155 -13.12 -14.84 -6.79
C GLU A 155 -13.37 -15.85 -5.67
N ASP A 156 -13.00 -15.51 -4.42
CA ASP A 156 -13.03 -16.43 -3.27
C ASP A 156 -14.44 -16.59 -2.67
N VAL A 157 -15.35 -15.61 -2.90
CA VAL A 157 -16.70 -15.59 -2.30
C VAL A 157 -17.76 -15.41 -3.41
N PRO A 158 -18.26 -16.53 -3.98
CA PRO A 158 -19.22 -16.48 -5.09
C PRO A 158 -20.55 -15.78 -4.75
N ASP A 159 -20.98 -15.85 -3.49
CA ASP A 159 -22.19 -15.23 -2.95
C ASP A 159 -21.93 -13.93 -2.19
N LEU A 160 -20.80 -13.26 -2.49
CA LEU A 160 -20.40 -11.98 -1.87
C LEU A 160 -21.52 -10.95 -2.02
N ALA A 161 -22.11 -10.54 -0.90
CA ALA A 161 -23.17 -9.54 -0.87
C ALA A 161 -22.69 -8.18 -0.33
N ARG A 162 -21.76 -8.21 0.63
CA ARG A 162 -21.28 -6.99 1.31
C ARG A 162 -19.81 -7.09 1.70
N VAL A 163 -19.09 -5.98 1.58
CA VAL A 163 -17.70 -5.85 2.06
C VAL A 163 -17.58 -4.61 2.94
N VAL A 164 -17.02 -4.78 4.12
CA VAL A 164 -16.70 -3.67 5.04
C VAL A 164 -15.19 -3.42 4.98
N VAL A 165 -14.80 -2.19 4.70
CA VAL A 165 -13.41 -1.79 4.47
C VAL A 165 -13.04 -0.65 5.42
N PRO A 166 -12.00 -0.78 6.27
CA PRO A 166 -11.57 0.31 7.14
C PRO A 166 -11.07 1.50 6.31
N VAL A 167 -11.51 2.72 6.69
CA VAL A 167 -11.20 3.95 5.97
C VAL A 167 -10.28 4.85 6.81
N GLY A 168 -9.11 5.13 6.26
CA GLY A 168 -8.23 6.21 6.69
C GLY A 168 -8.06 7.20 5.55
N GLY A 169 -6.93 7.17 4.84
CA GLY A 169 -6.68 8.02 3.66
C GLY A 169 -7.41 7.59 2.38
N GLY A 170 -8.32 6.64 2.42
CA GLY A 170 -9.18 6.25 1.30
C GLY A 170 -8.57 5.28 0.27
N GLY A 171 -7.25 5.07 0.28
CA GLY A 171 -6.57 4.28 -0.76
C GLY A 171 -7.01 2.82 -0.81
N LEU A 172 -7.27 2.19 0.35
CA LEU A 172 -7.73 0.80 0.42
C LEU A 172 -9.14 0.67 -0.17
N ILE A 173 -10.09 1.42 0.36
CA ILE A 173 -11.48 1.34 -0.11
C ILE A 173 -11.60 1.80 -1.57
N GLY A 174 -10.84 2.82 -1.98
CA GLY A 174 -10.84 3.30 -3.36
C GLY A 174 -10.43 2.24 -4.37
N GLY A 175 -9.38 1.47 -4.06
CA GLY A 175 -8.93 0.35 -4.89
C GLY A 175 -9.89 -0.84 -4.83
N THR A 176 -10.19 -1.32 -3.63
CA THR A 176 -11.04 -2.50 -3.40
C THR A 176 -12.45 -2.30 -3.97
N ALA A 177 -13.08 -1.15 -3.67
CA ALA A 177 -14.41 -0.84 -4.20
C ALA A 177 -14.40 -0.70 -5.73
N SER A 178 -13.35 -0.12 -6.32
CA SER A 178 -13.25 -0.03 -7.77
C SER A 178 -13.23 -1.41 -8.44
N ALA A 179 -12.50 -2.38 -7.89
CA ALA A 179 -12.48 -3.74 -8.39
C ALA A 179 -13.85 -4.42 -8.25
N ILE A 180 -14.41 -4.40 -7.05
CA ILE A 180 -15.68 -5.05 -6.74
C ILE A 180 -16.81 -4.48 -7.62
N LYS A 181 -16.98 -3.15 -7.65
CA LYS A 181 -18.08 -2.51 -8.38
C LYS A 181 -18.02 -2.67 -9.90
N ARG A 182 -16.83 -2.91 -10.45
CA ARG A 182 -16.67 -3.23 -11.87
C ARG A 182 -16.95 -4.69 -12.22
N LEU A 183 -16.77 -5.61 -11.29
CA LEU A 183 -17.03 -7.03 -11.48
C LEU A 183 -18.41 -7.45 -10.98
N ARG A 184 -18.84 -6.89 -9.87
CA ARG A 184 -20.05 -7.22 -9.13
C ARG A 184 -20.70 -5.92 -8.63
N PRO A 185 -21.37 -5.14 -9.51
CA PRO A 185 -21.93 -3.83 -9.15
C PRO A 185 -23.00 -3.90 -8.05
N GLU A 186 -23.65 -5.04 -7.88
CA GLU A 186 -24.66 -5.31 -6.85
C GLU A 186 -24.06 -5.42 -5.44
N VAL A 187 -22.79 -5.82 -5.29
CA VAL A 187 -22.14 -5.99 -3.99
C VAL A 187 -22.05 -4.65 -3.26
N GLU A 188 -22.54 -4.59 -2.03
CA GLU A 188 -22.43 -3.40 -1.19
C GLU A 188 -21.00 -3.25 -0.64
N VAL A 189 -20.42 -2.04 -0.76
CA VAL A 189 -19.12 -1.72 -0.16
C VAL A 189 -19.30 -0.58 0.83
N ILE A 190 -18.99 -0.86 2.09
CA ILE A 190 -19.15 0.05 3.23
C ILE A 190 -17.75 0.42 3.75
N GLY A 191 -17.58 1.72 4.09
CA GLY A 191 -16.36 2.26 4.69
C GLY A 191 -16.56 2.68 6.14
#